data_1bf824cfe8eff99c45f8d8a84e028e36
#
_entry.id   1bf824cfe8eff99c45f8d8a84e028e36
#
_cell.length_a   1.000
_cell.length_b   1.000
_cell.length_c   1.000
_cell.angle_alpha   90.00
_cell.angle_beta   90.00
_cell.angle_gamma   90.00
#
_symmetry.space_group_name_H-M   'P 1'
#
loop_
_entity.id
_entity.type
_entity.pdbx_description
1 polymer ?
#
loop_
_entity_poly.entity_id
_entity_poly.type
_entity_poly.pdbx_seq_one_letter_code
_entity_poly.pdbx_strand_id
1 'polypeptide(L)'
;MTQPAETTPRRLILLGSTGSIGTNTLTVIEHLHQQKLQRFDVVGLATRSSSKSVIEQARRFGVQHVAIADETAAGSLNGIAHIYTGPDAALELVEAVAQPGDLVLGAMVGSAGLPATLAAIERGCDIALANKETLVAAGELVMPLVRKHNVHLLPVDSEHSAIFQCLQAGRSNGEVARLVLTASGGPFRTWTRDRVHDATVEQTLDHPTWNMGPKVTVDSASLMNKALEVIEAHWLFDMPTEKIDVVVHPQSIIHSFVEFVDGSVVAQLSPPDMKSPIQYALTWPRRLDGCAPTLDWQTAGRLDFEPVDHDRFPALKLAWRVIETGGTAGAIFNAANEIAVEAFLDRGIPFGMITTIVEQVLDSIETVPVASLQDIYQADQVARTQAGKLTTESLVSSSRPSLT
;
A
#
# COMPACT_ATOMS: atom_id res chain seq x y z
N MET A 1 -6.71 21.75 34.03
CA MET A 1 -6.63 20.64 33.05
C MET A 1 -8.00 19.98 33.06
N THR A 2 -8.84 20.29 32.10
CA THR A 2 -10.15 19.65 31.92
C THR A 2 -9.91 18.22 31.46
N GLN A 3 -10.44 17.23 32.17
CA GLN A 3 -10.47 15.84 31.71
C GLN A 3 -11.07 15.83 30.29
N PRO A 4 -10.44 15.16 29.32
CA PRO A 4 -11.07 14.98 28.02
C PRO A 4 -12.37 14.20 28.27
N ALA A 5 -13.49 14.68 27.72
CA ALA A 5 -14.75 13.95 27.72
C ALA A 5 -14.48 12.54 27.19
N GLU A 6 -15.06 11.51 27.82
CA GLU A 6 -15.03 10.15 27.32
C GLU A 6 -15.55 10.17 25.87
N THR A 7 -14.60 10.03 24.92
CA THR A 7 -14.96 10.01 23.50
C THR A 7 -15.68 8.69 23.23
N THR A 8 -16.82 8.74 22.58
CA THR A 8 -17.52 7.54 22.09
C THR A 8 -16.51 6.65 21.36
N PRO A 9 -16.45 5.34 21.67
CA PRO A 9 -15.53 4.45 20.99
C PRO A 9 -15.75 4.49 19.48
N ARG A 10 -14.65 4.60 18.70
CA ARG A 10 -14.72 4.49 17.24
C ARG A 10 -14.72 3.02 16.86
N ARG A 11 -15.68 2.57 16.09
CA ARG A 11 -15.73 1.18 15.61
C ARG A 11 -14.69 1.00 14.49
N LEU A 12 -13.97 -0.13 14.51
CA LEU A 12 -12.93 -0.46 13.55
C LEU A 12 -13.13 -1.87 12.99
N ILE A 13 -13.04 -1.99 11.68
CA ILE A 13 -12.89 -3.25 10.96
C ILE A 13 -11.45 -3.30 10.41
N LEU A 14 -10.72 -4.37 10.70
CA LEU A 14 -9.31 -4.50 10.31
C LEU A 14 -9.14 -5.64 9.31
N LEU A 15 -8.96 -5.28 8.04
CA LEU A 15 -8.74 -6.21 6.94
C LEU A 15 -7.23 -6.45 6.77
N GLY A 16 -6.77 -7.68 6.98
CA GLY A 16 -5.35 -8.03 6.98
C GLY A 16 -4.69 -7.91 8.36
N SER A 17 -5.41 -8.25 9.42
CA SER A 17 -5.05 -8.04 10.83
C SER A 17 -3.75 -8.72 11.28
N THR A 18 -3.37 -9.82 10.65
CA THR A 18 -2.19 -10.62 11.02
C THR A 18 -0.91 -10.23 10.26
N GLY A 19 -1.02 -9.34 9.27
CA GLY A 19 0.12 -8.77 8.55
C GLY A 19 0.85 -7.69 9.37
N SER A 20 1.96 -7.17 8.83
CA SER A 20 2.77 -6.14 9.50
C SER A 20 1.95 -4.89 9.86
N ILE A 21 1.17 -4.36 8.92
CA ILE A 21 0.31 -3.19 9.16
C ILE A 21 -0.78 -3.52 10.19
N GLY A 22 -1.45 -4.67 10.05
CA GLY A 22 -2.51 -5.08 10.98
C GLY A 22 -2.03 -5.23 12.41
N THR A 23 -0.88 -5.86 12.64
CA THR A 23 -0.30 -6.03 13.98
C THR A 23 0.16 -4.69 14.58
N ASN A 24 0.76 -3.81 13.79
CA ASN A 24 1.10 -2.45 14.21
C ASN A 24 -0.16 -1.63 14.53
N THR A 25 -1.24 -1.78 13.77
CA THR A 25 -2.54 -1.14 14.06
C THR A 25 -3.05 -1.53 15.44
N LEU A 26 -3.07 -2.82 15.76
CA LEU A 26 -3.49 -3.29 17.08
C LEU A 26 -2.58 -2.80 18.22
N THR A 27 -1.28 -2.70 17.97
CA THR A 27 -0.31 -2.11 18.92
C THR A 27 -0.61 -0.62 19.18
N VAL A 28 -0.90 0.16 18.14
CA VAL A 28 -1.29 1.57 18.27
C VAL A 28 -2.60 1.70 19.06
N ILE A 29 -3.60 0.88 18.76
CA ILE A 29 -4.89 0.89 19.48
C ILE A 29 -4.68 0.60 20.97
N GLU A 30 -3.87 -0.37 21.32
CA GLU A 30 -3.56 -0.67 22.73
C GLU A 30 -2.89 0.48 23.44
N HIS A 31 -1.91 1.12 22.79
CA HIS A 31 -1.28 2.30 23.34
C HIS A 31 -2.33 3.40 23.61
N LEU A 32 -3.18 3.71 22.65
CA LEU A 32 -4.24 4.72 22.80
C LEU A 32 -5.21 4.37 23.92
N HIS A 33 -5.57 3.09 24.09
CA HIS A 33 -6.42 2.62 25.19
C HIS A 33 -5.73 2.75 26.55
N GLN A 34 -4.47 2.31 26.67
CA GLN A 34 -3.70 2.35 27.92
C GLN A 34 -3.47 3.80 28.39
N GLN A 35 -3.20 4.71 27.46
CA GLN A 35 -3.04 6.14 27.74
C GLN A 35 -4.36 6.90 27.88
N LYS A 36 -5.51 6.22 27.72
CA LYS A 36 -6.87 6.83 27.75
C LYS A 36 -7.06 7.99 26.78
N LEU A 37 -6.39 7.95 25.63
CA LEU A 37 -6.41 9.00 24.62
C LEU A 37 -7.58 8.86 23.64
N GLN A 38 -7.86 7.63 23.20
CA GLN A 38 -8.93 7.28 22.28
C GLN A 38 -9.33 5.82 22.49
N ARG A 39 -10.64 5.52 22.48
CA ARG A 39 -11.12 4.14 22.47
C ARG A 39 -11.50 3.70 21.06
N PHE A 40 -11.20 2.44 20.76
CA PHE A 40 -11.64 1.75 19.55
C PHE A 40 -12.34 0.46 19.93
N ASP A 41 -13.47 0.20 19.31
CA ASP A 41 -14.13 -1.11 19.35
C ASP A 41 -13.77 -1.84 18.06
N VAL A 42 -12.88 -2.83 18.14
CA VAL A 42 -12.53 -3.67 16.99
C VAL A 42 -13.67 -4.65 16.77
N VAL A 43 -14.48 -4.43 15.74
CA VAL A 43 -15.70 -5.20 15.51
C VAL A 43 -15.54 -6.33 14.50
N GLY A 44 -14.46 -6.33 13.71
CA GLY A 44 -14.18 -7.36 12.73
C GLY A 44 -12.69 -7.46 12.42
N LEU A 45 -12.21 -8.69 12.23
CA LEU A 45 -10.84 -9.01 11.81
C LEU A 45 -10.84 -9.90 10.59
N ALA A 46 -10.01 -9.59 9.59
CA ALA A 46 -9.81 -10.46 8.44
C ALA A 46 -8.34 -10.86 8.30
N THR A 47 -8.11 -12.12 7.90
CA THR A 47 -6.79 -12.67 7.59
C THR A 47 -6.87 -13.63 6.40
N ARG A 48 -5.72 -13.93 5.76
CA ARG A 48 -5.66 -14.95 4.70
C ARG A 48 -5.74 -16.36 5.28
N SER A 49 -4.79 -16.75 6.14
CA SER A 49 -4.63 -18.14 6.61
C SER A 49 -4.16 -18.26 8.07
N SER A 50 -3.81 -17.15 8.74
CA SER A 50 -3.19 -17.14 10.07
C SER A 50 -4.21 -17.35 11.20
N SER A 51 -4.85 -18.51 11.27
CA SER A 51 -5.91 -18.82 12.25
C SER A 51 -5.47 -18.63 13.70
N LYS A 52 -4.27 -19.08 14.09
CA LYS A 52 -3.75 -18.94 15.45
C LYS A 52 -3.65 -17.47 15.85
N SER A 53 -3.03 -16.65 15.01
CA SER A 53 -2.82 -15.23 15.29
C SER A 53 -4.14 -14.45 15.36
N VAL A 54 -5.09 -14.71 14.43
CA VAL A 54 -6.38 -14.01 14.44
C VAL A 54 -7.23 -14.40 15.63
N ILE A 55 -7.17 -15.65 16.12
CA ILE A 55 -7.85 -16.06 17.37
C ILE A 55 -7.29 -15.31 18.59
N GLU A 56 -5.95 -15.22 18.69
CA GLU A 56 -5.31 -14.48 19.78
C GLU A 56 -5.73 -12.99 19.75
N GLN A 57 -5.74 -12.37 18.56
CA GLN A 57 -6.20 -11.02 18.38
C GLN A 57 -7.69 -10.85 18.74
N ALA A 58 -8.55 -11.76 18.27
CA ALA A 58 -9.98 -11.73 18.54
C ALA A 58 -10.28 -11.84 20.04
N ARG A 59 -9.59 -12.74 20.76
CA ARG A 59 -9.73 -12.87 22.21
C ARG A 59 -9.25 -11.62 22.95
N ARG A 60 -8.11 -11.05 22.53
CA ARG A 60 -7.50 -9.87 23.16
C ARG A 60 -8.39 -8.63 23.05
N PHE A 61 -9.05 -8.45 21.90
CA PHE A 61 -9.89 -7.29 21.62
C PHE A 61 -11.40 -7.56 21.76
N GLY A 62 -11.80 -8.77 22.15
CA GLY A 62 -13.21 -9.15 22.32
C GLY A 62 -13.98 -9.27 21.01
N VAL A 63 -13.30 -9.51 19.87
CA VAL A 63 -13.89 -9.55 18.54
C VAL A 63 -14.70 -10.83 18.34
N GLN A 64 -15.91 -10.71 17.82
CA GLN A 64 -16.83 -11.82 17.57
C GLN A 64 -16.96 -12.20 16.09
N HIS A 65 -16.49 -11.34 15.18
CA HIS A 65 -16.58 -11.52 13.72
C HIS A 65 -15.19 -11.65 13.11
N VAL A 66 -14.88 -12.82 12.53
CA VAL A 66 -13.59 -13.11 11.92
C VAL A 66 -13.77 -13.66 10.51
N ALA A 67 -13.05 -13.07 9.56
CA ALA A 67 -12.95 -13.56 8.19
C ALA A 67 -11.60 -14.25 7.95
N ILE A 68 -11.61 -15.40 7.31
CA ILE A 68 -10.42 -16.13 6.91
C ILE A 68 -10.59 -16.67 5.47
N ALA A 69 -9.68 -16.23 4.58
CA ALA A 69 -9.79 -16.58 3.17
C ALA A 69 -9.46 -18.06 2.89
N ASP A 70 -8.58 -18.66 3.68
CA ASP A 70 -8.23 -20.08 3.58
C ASP A 70 -9.24 -20.91 4.38
N GLU A 71 -10.14 -21.60 3.68
CA GLU A 71 -11.17 -22.46 4.27
C GLU A 71 -10.57 -23.59 5.10
N THR A 72 -9.38 -24.09 4.73
CA THR A 72 -8.73 -25.19 5.46
C THR A 72 -8.26 -24.75 6.85
N ALA A 73 -7.93 -23.49 7.02
CA ALA A 73 -7.51 -22.90 8.29
C ALA A 73 -8.72 -22.53 9.18
N ALA A 74 -9.94 -22.46 8.66
CA ALA A 74 -11.13 -22.04 9.38
C ALA A 74 -11.55 -23.01 10.50
N GLY A 75 -11.33 -24.32 10.31
CA GLY A 75 -11.72 -25.35 11.28
C GLY A 75 -11.08 -25.23 12.67
N SER A 76 -10.04 -24.38 12.81
CA SER A 76 -9.36 -24.11 14.08
C SER A 76 -9.91 -22.89 14.85
N LEU A 77 -10.88 -22.12 14.31
CA LEU A 77 -11.40 -20.87 14.88
C LEU A 77 -12.42 -21.10 16.01
N ASN A 78 -11.99 -21.81 17.07
CA ASN A 78 -12.86 -22.10 18.19
C ASN A 78 -13.09 -20.88 19.10
N GLY A 79 -14.35 -20.65 19.48
CA GLY A 79 -14.75 -19.58 20.41
C GLY A 79 -15.00 -18.22 19.72
N ILE A 80 -15.08 -18.19 18.40
CA ILE A 80 -15.52 -17.05 17.60
C ILE A 80 -16.98 -17.28 17.22
N ALA A 81 -17.83 -16.26 17.41
CA ALA A 81 -19.27 -16.40 17.19
C ALA A 81 -19.66 -16.42 15.71
N HIS A 82 -18.98 -15.62 14.88
CA HIS A 82 -19.26 -15.49 13.47
C HIS A 82 -17.99 -15.62 12.66
N ILE A 83 -17.92 -16.63 11.81
CA ILE A 83 -16.77 -16.94 10.95
C ILE A 83 -17.22 -16.87 9.49
N TYR A 84 -16.49 -16.08 8.69
CA TYR A 84 -16.65 -15.96 7.25
C TYR A 84 -15.46 -16.63 6.58
N THR A 85 -15.69 -17.44 5.55
CA THR A 85 -14.63 -18.25 4.94
C THR A 85 -14.62 -18.16 3.42
N GLY A 86 -13.47 -18.39 2.80
CA GLY A 86 -13.33 -18.35 1.35
C GLY A 86 -12.86 -17.02 0.79
N PRO A 87 -12.79 -16.90 -0.53
CA PRO A 87 -12.23 -15.72 -1.20
C PRO A 87 -12.98 -14.43 -0.90
N ASP A 88 -14.29 -14.51 -0.66
CA ASP A 88 -15.15 -13.35 -0.37
C ASP A 88 -15.33 -13.07 1.13
N ALA A 89 -14.66 -13.81 2.00
CA ALA A 89 -14.82 -13.72 3.45
C ALA A 89 -14.68 -12.29 4.01
N ALA A 90 -13.74 -11.50 3.48
CA ALA A 90 -13.54 -10.11 3.89
C ALA A 90 -14.71 -9.21 3.47
N LEU A 91 -15.27 -9.43 2.29
CA LEU A 91 -16.47 -8.76 1.80
C LEU A 91 -17.67 -9.10 2.69
N GLU A 92 -17.92 -10.39 2.92
CA GLU A 92 -19.03 -10.86 3.77
C GLU A 92 -18.92 -10.30 5.20
N LEU A 93 -17.71 -10.24 5.76
CA LEU A 93 -17.46 -9.60 7.05
C LEU A 93 -17.91 -8.13 7.04
N VAL A 94 -17.42 -7.34 6.06
CA VAL A 94 -17.79 -5.93 5.94
C VAL A 94 -19.30 -5.79 5.76
N GLU A 95 -19.89 -6.62 4.92
CA GLU A 95 -21.34 -6.62 4.70
C GLU A 95 -22.17 -6.91 5.95
N ALA A 96 -21.67 -7.77 6.82
CA ALA A 96 -22.35 -8.15 8.04
C ALA A 96 -22.25 -7.12 9.16
N VAL A 97 -21.09 -6.42 9.29
CA VAL A 97 -20.82 -5.63 10.51
C VAL A 97 -20.65 -4.14 10.29
N ALA A 98 -20.33 -3.67 9.06
CA ALA A 98 -20.04 -2.27 8.80
C ALA A 98 -21.28 -1.38 8.94
N GLN A 99 -21.09 -0.23 9.58
CA GLN A 99 -22.09 0.80 9.80
C GLN A 99 -21.56 2.16 9.33
N PRO A 100 -22.44 3.09 8.90
CA PRO A 100 -22.01 4.44 8.56
C PRO A 100 -21.22 5.10 9.69
N GLY A 101 -20.05 5.68 9.35
CA GLY A 101 -19.13 6.31 10.30
C GLY A 101 -18.11 5.36 10.94
N ASP A 102 -18.19 4.05 10.69
CA ASP A 102 -17.12 3.12 11.07
C ASP A 102 -15.82 3.46 10.32
N LEU A 103 -14.68 3.01 10.87
CA LEU A 103 -13.40 3.04 10.17
C LEU A 103 -13.06 1.63 9.68
N VAL A 104 -12.72 1.49 8.42
CA VAL A 104 -12.18 0.24 7.86
C VAL A 104 -10.71 0.44 7.51
N LEU A 105 -9.82 -0.31 8.14
CA LEU A 105 -8.40 -0.31 7.78
C LEU A 105 -8.13 -1.45 6.80
N GLY A 106 -7.81 -1.08 5.55
CA GLY A 106 -7.50 -2.00 4.46
C GLY A 106 -5.99 -2.27 4.37
N ALA A 107 -5.55 -3.44 4.84
CA ALA A 107 -4.15 -3.88 4.83
C ALA A 107 -3.97 -5.29 4.21
N MET A 108 -4.89 -5.68 3.34
CA MET A 108 -4.79 -6.91 2.55
C MET A 108 -3.89 -6.65 1.33
N VAL A 109 -2.97 -7.55 1.05
CA VAL A 109 -2.03 -7.43 -0.08
C VAL A 109 -2.72 -7.73 -1.41
N GLY A 110 -2.37 -7.01 -2.47
CA GLY A 110 -2.90 -7.21 -3.82
C GLY A 110 -4.36 -6.75 -3.98
N SER A 111 -5.02 -7.21 -5.04
CA SER A 111 -6.41 -6.81 -5.38
C SER A 111 -7.49 -7.46 -4.50
N ALA A 112 -7.13 -8.43 -3.64
CA ALA A 112 -8.07 -9.18 -2.80
C ALA A 112 -8.88 -8.30 -1.81
N GLY A 113 -8.35 -7.15 -1.42
CA GLY A 113 -9.02 -6.20 -0.52
C GLY A 113 -10.02 -5.27 -1.20
N LEU A 114 -10.03 -5.21 -2.54
CA LEU A 114 -10.81 -4.23 -3.30
C LEU A 114 -12.32 -4.39 -3.11
N PRO A 115 -12.95 -5.58 -3.21
CA PRO A 115 -14.39 -5.73 -3.01
C PRO A 115 -14.85 -5.27 -1.62
N ALA A 116 -14.12 -5.67 -0.57
CA ALA A 116 -14.44 -5.27 0.80
C ALA A 116 -14.28 -3.76 1.02
N THR A 117 -13.28 -3.14 0.39
CA THR A 117 -13.07 -1.68 0.45
C THR A 117 -14.22 -0.93 -0.24
N LEU A 118 -14.65 -1.36 -1.43
CA LEU A 118 -15.80 -0.76 -2.12
C LEU A 118 -17.08 -0.89 -1.31
N ALA A 119 -17.36 -2.07 -0.77
CA ALA A 119 -18.53 -2.29 0.09
C ALA A 119 -18.50 -1.41 1.35
N ALA A 120 -17.33 -1.20 1.95
CA ALA A 120 -17.19 -0.31 3.10
C ALA A 120 -17.50 1.15 2.73
N ILE A 121 -17.00 1.64 1.60
CA ILE A 121 -17.28 2.99 1.08
C ILE A 121 -18.79 3.16 0.84
N GLU A 122 -19.43 2.20 0.17
CA GLU A 122 -20.87 2.22 -0.11
C GLU A 122 -21.73 2.21 1.16
N ARG A 123 -21.21 1.65 2.25
CA ARG A 123 -21.85 1.68 3.57
C ARG A 123 -21.59 2.96 4.37
N GLY A 124 -20.83 3.91 3.81
CA GLY A 124 -20.52 5.17 4.48
C GLY A 124 -19.44 5.04 5.55
N CYS A 125 -18.52 4.10 5.41
CA CYS A 125 -17.36 3.96 6.28
C CYS A 125 -16.18 4.83 5.80
N ASP A 126 -15.46 5.43 6.73
CA ASP A 126 -14.13 5.99 6.45
C ASP A 126 -13.13 4.86 6.19
N ILE A 127 -12.19 5.09 5.30
CA ILE A 127 -11.17 4.09 4.94
C ILE A 127 -9.78 4.57 5.35
N ALA A 128 -9.08 3.80 6.16
CA ALA A 128 -7.64 3.91 6.35
C ALA A 128 -6.95 2.94 5.38
N LEU A 129 -6.40 3.46 4.27
CA LEU A 129 -5.91 2.65 3.17
C LEU A 129 -4.41 2.42 3.28
N ALA A 130 -4.01 1.16 3.53
CA ALA A 130 -2.62 0.71 3.47
C ALA A 130 -2.32 -0.11 2.20
N ASN A 131 -3.36 -0.60 1.54
CA ASN A 131 -3.25 -1.37 0.31
C ASN A 131 -3.28 -0.41 -0.89
N LYS A 132 -2.10 -0.03 -1.37
CA LYS A 132 -1.94 0.88 -2.51
C LYS A 132 -2.48 0.31 -3.82
N GLU A 133 -2.46 -1.01 -3.95
CA GLU A 133 -2.94 -1.71 -5.14
C GLU A 133 -4.44 -1.44 -5.40
N THR A 134 -5.20 -1.10 -4.37
CA THR A 134 -6.59 -0.66 -4.50
C THR A 134 -6.73 0.58 -5.38
N LEU A 135 -5.91 1.61 -5.17
CA LEU A 135 -5.95 2.82 -5.99
C LEU A 135 -5.22 2.64 -7.32
N VAL A 136 -4.13 1.87 -7.33
CA VAL A 136 -3.41 1.57 -8.57
C VAL A 136 -4.31 0.86 -9.57
N ALA A 137 -5.01 -0.19 -9.15
CA ALA A 137 -5.86 -0.98 -10.03
C ALA A 137 -7.24 -0.38 -10.28
N ALA A 138 -7.78 0.38 -9.33
CA ALA A 138 -9.19 0.77 -9.31
C ALA A 138 -9.43 2.23 -8.91
N GLY A 139 -8.43 3.10 -8.95
CA GLY A 139 -8.57 4.51 -8.54
C GLY A 139 -9.69 5.25 -9.26
N GLU A 140 -9.88 4.96 -10.55
CA GLU A 140 -10.96 5.51 -11.39
C GLU A 140 -12.36 5.12 -10.88
N LEU A 141 -12.50 3.97 -10.22
CA LEU A 141 -13.75 3.50 -9.61
C LEU A 141 -13.89 3.97 -8.15
N VAL A 142 -12.80 3.87 -7.38
CA VAL A 142 -12.80 4.14 -5.93
C VAL A 142 -13.02 5.62 -5.63
N MET A 143 -12.29 6.53 -6.29
CA MET A 143 -12.34 7.95 -5.95
C MET A 143 -13.71 8.62 -6.21
N PRO A 144 -14.44 8.32 -7.30
CA PRO A 144 -15.82 8.77 -7.46
C PRO A 144 -16.76 8.25 -6.37
N LEU A 145 -16.60 6.98 -5.92
CA LEU A 145 -17.42 6.43 -4.83
C LEU A 145 -17.13 7.12 -3.50
N VAL A 146 -15.87 7.36 -3.17
CA VAL A 146 -15.46 8.13 -1.97
C VAL A 146 -16.15 9.50 -1.95
N ARG A 147 -16.11 10.22 -3.07
CA ARG A 147 -16.78 11.53 -3.21
C ARG A 147 -18.32 11.40 -3.10
N LYS A 148 -18.90 10.41 -3.77
CA LYS A 148 -20.36 10.18 -3.78
C LYS A 148 -20.92 9.89 -2.38
N HIS A 149 -20.19 9.08 -1.59
CA HIS A 149 -20.61 8.69 -0.24
C HIS A 149 -20.12 9.65 0.85
N ASN A 150 -19.34 10.68 0.47
CA ASN A 150 -18.79 11.70 1.38
C ASN A 150 -18.04 11.08 2.56
N VAL A 151 -17.21 10.05 2.29
CA VAL A 151 -16.35 9.38 3.27
C VAL A 151 -14.91 9.84 3.10
N HIS A 152 -14.09 9.64 4.15
CA HIS A 152 -12.68 9.96 4.11
C HIS A 152 -11.87 8.74 3.68
N LEU A 153 -10.93 8.97 2.75
CA LEU A 153 -9.90 8.00 2.40
C LEU A 153 -8.56 8.50 2.97
N LEU A 154 -8.13 7.86 4.06
CA LEU A 154 -6.97 8.28 4.86
C LEU A 154 -5.77 7.39 4.52
N PRO A 155 -4.66 7.95 4.01
CA PRO A 155 -3.51 7.16 3.63
C PRO A 155 -2.76 6.61 4.85
N VAL A 156 -2.36 5.34 4.77
CA VAL A 156 -1.51 4.67 5.74
C VAL A 156 -0.09 4.47 5.21
N ASP A 157 0.10 4.42 3.88
CA ASP A 157 1.44 4.41 3.31
C ASP A 157 2.20 5.67 3.74
N SER A 158 3.50 5.52 4.11
CA SER A 158 4.25 6.58 4.78
C SER A 158 4.39 7.84 3.94
N GLU A 159 4.65 7.70 2.66
CA GLU A 159 4.80 8.81 1.72
C GLU A 159 3.48 9.57 1.52
N HIS A 160 2.40 8.83 1.35
CA HIS A 160 1.07 9.43 1.15
C HIS A 160 0.53 10.05 2.44
N SER A 161 0.76 9.42 3.59
CA SER A 161 0.48 10.02 4.89
C SER A 161 1.25 11.32 5.08
N ALA A 162 2.52 11.37 4.65
CA ALA A 162 3.34 12.59 4.70
C ALA A 162 2.76 13.69 3.82
N ILE A 163 2.43 13.39 2.55
CA ILE A 163 1.79 14.34 1.63
C ILE A 163 0.47 14.83 2.22
N PHE A 164 -0.38 13.92 2.69
CA PHE A 164 -1.67 14.26 3.31
C PHE A 164 -1.51 15.23 4.50
N GLN A 165 -0.48 15.03 5.32
CA GLN A 165 -0.15 15.92 6.44
C GLN A 165 0.38 17.28 5.96
N CYS A 166 1.22 17.32 4.93
CA CYS A 166 1.78 18.54 4.37
C CYS A 166 0.72 19.40 3.67
N LEU A 167 -0.24 18.76 2.99
CA LEU A 167 -1.36 19.44 2.33
C LEU A 167 -2.27 20.21 3.31
N GLN A 168 -2.24 19.87 4.62
CA GLN A 168 -2.96 20.65 5.64
C GLN A 168 -2.41 22.08 5.82
N ALA A 169 -1.22 22.39 5.28
CA ALA A 169 -0.65 23.73 5.28
C ALA A 169 -1.28 24.66 4.22
N GLY A 170 -1.84 24.09 3.15
CA GLY A 170 -2.59 24.80 2.11
C GLY A 170 -4.11 24.72 2.32
N ARG A 171 -4.86 25.39 1.45
CA ARG A 171 -6.33 25.41 1.47
C ARG A 171 -6.97 24.72 0.26
N SER A 172 -6.20 24.59 -0.82
CA SER A 172 -6.68 23.98 -2.06
C SER A 172 -5.54 23.41 -2.90
N ASN A 173 -5.88 22.46 -3.81
CA ASN A 173 -4.93 21.91 -4.77
C ASN A 173 -4.36 22.97 -5.75
N GLY A 174 -5.04 24.11 -5.92
CA GLY A 174 -4.54 25.22 -6.72
C GLY A 174 -3.30 25.90 -6.15
N GLU A 175 -3.06 25.77 -4.84
CA GLU A 175 -1.88 26.31 -4.17
C GLU A 175 -0.67 25.36 -4.23
N VAL A 176 -0.85 24.10 -4.71
CA VAL A 176 0.20 23.10 -4.82
C VAL A 176 0.92 23.23 -6.17
N ALA A 177 2.23 23.50 -6.12
CA ALA A 177 3.09 23.46 -7.30
C ALA A 177 3.39 22.01 -7.70
N ARG A 178 3.84 21.18 -6.73
CA ARG A 178 4.05 19.74 -6.93
C ARG A 178 4.10 18.97 -5.62
N LEU A 179 3.84 17.65 -5.74
CA LEU A 179 4.09 16.63 -4.73
C LEU A 179 5.45 16.00 -5.00
N VAL A 180 6.26 15.79 -3.98
CA VAL A 180 7.56 15.13 -4.13
C VAL A 180 7.62 13.94 -3.17
N LEU A 181 7.58 12.73 -3.75
CA LEU A 181 7.71 11.48 -3.01
C LEU A 181 9.20 11.19 -2.79
N THR A 182 9.55 10.78 -1.59
CA THR A 182 10.90 10.27 -1.33
C THR A 182 10.97 8.76 -1.52
N ALA A 183 12.11 8.26 -1.96
CA ALA A 183 12.42 6.84 -2.06
C ALA A 183 13.70 6.55 -1.30
N SER A 184 13.81 5.40 -0.61
CA SER A 184 15.09 4.97 0.00
C SER A 184 16.18 4.69 -1.04
N GLY A 185 15.77 4.41 -2.28
CA GLY A 185 16.65 3.96 -3.37
C GLY A 185 16.93 2.44 -3.32
N GLY A 186 16.41 1.75 -2.31
CA GLY A 186 16.54 0.30 -2.16
C GLY A 186 17.99 -0.20 -1.95
N PRO A 187 18.19 -1.52 -1.92
CA PRO A 187 19.53 -2.12 -1.69
C PRO A 187 20.50 -1.88 -2.86
N PHE A 188 19.99 -1.58 -4.04
CA PHE A 188 20.81 -1.45 -5.26
C PHE A 188 21.15 -0.01 -5.66
N ARG A 189 20.87 0.96 -4.80
CA ARG A 189 21.06 2.40 -5.07
C ARG A 189 22.43 2.73 -5.66
N THR A 190 23.50 2.08 -5.19
CA THR A 190 24.90 2.32 -5.64
C THR A 190 25.43 1.29 -6.63
N TRP A 191 24.60 0.34 -7.09
CA TRP A 191 25.05 -0.72 -8.00
C TRP A 191 25.03 -0.27 -9.46
N THR A 192 25.87 -0.88 -10.29
CA THR A 192 25.82 -0.71 -11.75
C THR A 192 24.61 -1.42 -12.33
N ARG A 193 24.15 -1.01 -13.51
CA ARG A 193 22.98 -1.58 -14.19
C ARG A 193 23.08 -3.10 -14.39
N ASP A 194 24.21 -3.57 -14.88
CA ASP A 194 24.43 -5.01 -15.14
C ASP A 194 24.36 -5.82 -13.83
N ARG A 195 24.97 -5.30 -12.77
CA ARG A 195 24.93 -5.94 -11.47
C ARG A 195 23.51 -5.97 -10.87
N VAL A 196 22.70 -4.95 -11.10
CA VAL A 196 21.30 -4.92 -10.68
C VAL A 196 20.50 -5.98 -11.44
N HIS A 197 20.72 -6.13 -12.75
CA HIS A 197 20.01 -7.12 -13.56
C HIS A 197 20.15 -8.54 -13.00
N ASP A 198 21.34 -8.92 -12.55
CA ASP A 198 21.68 -10.26 -12.08
C ASP A 198 21.60 -10.40 -10.54
N ALA A 199 20.93 -9.47 -9.86
CA ALA A 199 20.79 -9.51 -8.41
C ALA A 199 20.03 -10.78 -7.95
N THR A 200 20.54 -11.39 -6.86
CA THR A 200 19.87 -12.58 -6.30
C THR A 200 18.69 -12.20 -5.39
N VAL A 201 17.85 -13.17 -5.09
CA VAL A 201 16.71 -12.99 -4.15
C VAL A 201 17.21 -12.53 -2.77
N GLU A 202 18.30 -13.13 -2.26
CA GLU A 202 18.88 -12.79 -0.96
C GLU A 202 19.37 -11.34 -0.93
N GLN A 203 20.07 -10.91 -1.99
CA GLN A 203 20.57 -9.53 -2.13
C GLN A 203 19.40 -8.52 -2.22
N THR A 204 18.33 -8.92 -2.90
CA THR A 204 17.13 -8.09 -3.07
C THR A 204 16.36 -7.92 -1.77
N LEU A 205 16.29 -8.97 -0.95
CA LEU A 205 15.58 -8.97 0.33
C LEU A 205 16.34 -8.28 1.47
N ASP A 206 17.61 -7.93 1.28
CA ASP A 206 18.44 -7.23 2.27
C ASP A 206 18.25 -5.70 2.16
N HIS A 207 17.05 -5.22 2.57
CA HIS A 207 16.73 -3.80 2.50
C HIS A 207 17.40 -3.02 3.63
N PRO A 208 18.12 -1.88 3.33
CA PRO A 208 18.97 -1.19 4.31
C PRO A 208 18.21 -0.49 5.44
N THR A 209 16.92 -0.16 5.26
CA THR A 209 16.19 0.72 6.19
C THR A 209 14.89 0.09 6.70
N TRP A 210 14.12 -0.54 5.83
CA TRP A 210 12.78 -1.05 6.13
C TRP A 210 12.74 -2.57 6.25
N ASN A 211 12.00 -3.07 7.24
CA ASN A 211 11.66 -4.50 7.35
C ASN A 211 10.24 -4.71 6.81
N MET A 212 10.15 -5.19 5.58
CA MET A 212 8.91 -5.33 4.83
C MET A 212 8.69 -6.78 4.37
N GLY A 213 7.47 -7.08 3.90
CA GLY A 213 7.20 -8.37 3.26
C GLY A 213 8.01 -8.54 1.96
N PRO A 214 8.26 -9.80 1.52
CA PRO A 214 9.11 -10.09 0.36
C PRO A 214 8.71 -9.33 -0.91
N LYS A 215 7.42 -9.31 -1.25
CA LYS A 215 6.92 -8.58 -2.45
C LYS A 215 7.28 -7.10 -2.40
N VAL A 216 6.97 -6.42 -1.30
CA VAL A 216 7.24 -4.98 -1.16
C VAL A 216 8.73 -4.68 -1.16
N THR A 217 9.56 -5.58 -0.62
CA THR A 217 11.01 -5.44 -0.61
C THR A 217 11.59 -5.54 -2.04
N VAL A 218 11.11 -6.49 -2.85
CA VAL A 218 11.48 -6.60 -4.28
C VAL A 218 11.03 -5.37 -5.06
N ASP A 219 9.81 -4.90 -4.82
CA ASP A 219 9.30 -3.67 -5.44
C ASP A 219 10.12 -2.44 -5.05
N SER A 220 10.57 -2.34 -3.80
CA SER A 220 11.45 -1.26 -3.35
C SER A 220 12.81 -1.31 -4.08
N ALA A 221 13.39 -2.51 -4.24
CA ALA A 221 14.68 -2.70 -4.89
C ALA A 221 14.65 -2.30 -6.38
N SER A 222 13.53 -2.49 -7.07
CA SER A 222 13.32 -2.14 -8.48
C SER A 222 12.75 -0.72 -8.70
N LEU A 223 12.43 0.02 -7.64
CA LEU A 223 11.62 1.22 -7.63
C LEU A 223 10.17 1.01 -8.16
N MET A 224 9.74 -0.23 -8.30
CA MET A 224 8.34 -0.55 -8.65
C MET A 224 7.38 -0.13 -7.52
N ASN A 225 7.81 -0.26 -6.25
CA ASN A 225 7.03 0.28 -5.12
C ASN A 225 6.78 1.78 -5.29
N LYS A 226 7.80 2.54 -5.69
CA LYS A 226 7.65 3.98 -5.93
C LYS A 226 6.79 4.28 -7.16
N ALA A 227 6.83 3.41 -8.18
CA ALA A 227 5.94 3.50 -9.33
C ALA A 227 4.46 3.32 -8.92
N LEU A 228 4.16 2.31 -8.09
CA LEU A 228 2.82 2.11 -7.53
C LEU A 228 2.38 3.33 -6.70
N GLU A 229 3.28 3.90 -5.91
CA GLU A 229 3.01 5.07 -5.08
C GLU A 229 2.76 6.35 -5.88
N VAL A 230 3.43 6.55 -7.02
CA VAL A 230 3.14 7.66 -7.94
C VAL A 230 1.72 7.56 -8.49
N ILE A 231 1.28 6.36 -8.87
CA ILE A 231 -0.09 6.12 -9.35
C ILE A 231 -1.11 6.35 -8.21
N GLU A 232 -0.81 5.87 -7.01
CA GLU A 232 -1.64 6.09 -5.84
C GLU A 232 -1.77 7.59 -5.51
N ALA A 233 -0.66 8.35 -5.54
CA ALA A 233 -0.65 9.79 -5.28
C ALA A 233 -1.50 10.57 -6.30
N HIS A 234 -1.43 10.19 -7.58
CA HIS A 234 -2.28 10.75 -8.62
C HIS A 234 -3.76 10.66 -8.23
N TRP A 235 -4.24 9.45 -7.91
CA TRP A 235 -5.64 9.22 -7.55
C TRP A 235 -6.04 9.87 -6.22
N LEU A 236 -5.23 9.67 -5.19
CA LEU A 236 -5.56 10.07 -3.83
C LEU A 236 -5.64 11.59 -3.67
N PHE A 237 -4.73 12.31 -4.34
CA PHE A 237 -4.61 13.77 -4.20
C PHE A 237 -5.14 14.54 -5.42
N ASP A 238 -5.68 13.84 -6.42
CA ASP A 238 -6.18 14.46 -7.66
C ASP A 238 -5.13 15.35 -8.34
N MET A 239 -3.90 14.81 -8.47
CA MET A 239 -2.75 15.51 -9.03
C MET A 239 -2.37 14.96 -10.39
N PRO A 240 -2.19 15.81 -11.41
CA PRO A 240 -1.72 15.38 -12.73
C PRO A 240 -0.23 14.97 -12.66
N THR A 241 0.20 14.16 -13.63
CA THR A 241 1.54 13.53 -13.66
C THR A 241 2.68 14.54 -13.56
N GLU A 242 2.57 15.67 -14.23
CA GLU A 242 3.58 16.73 -14.26
C GLU A 242 3.76 17.46 -12.92
N LYS A 243 2.86 17.23 -11.98
CA LYS A 243 2.95 17.75 -10.60
C LYS A 243 3.37 16.68 -9.58
N ILE A 244 3.77 15.50 -10.01
CA ILE A 244 4.25 14.43 -9.13
C ILE A 244 5.70 14.12 -9.48
N ASP A 245 6.60 14.31 -8.53
CA ASP A 245 8.03 14.08 -8.68
C ASP A 245 8.55 13.07 -7.66
N VAL A 246 9.73 12.51 -7.90
CA VAL A 246 10.36 11.52 -7.03
C VAL A 246 11.83 11.88 -6.81
N VAL A 247 12.27 11.81 -5.57
CA VAL A 247 13.67 12.00 -5.19
C VAL A 247 14.13 10.85 -4.29
N VAL A 248 15.39 10.43 -4.45
CA VAL A 248 15.98 9.43 -3.56
C VAL A 248 16.47 10.12 -2.29
N HIS A 249 16.01 9.61 -1.13
CA HIS A 249 16.41 10.04 0.21
C HIS A 249 16.80 8.80 1.03
N PRO A 250 18.10 8.41 1.04
CA PRO A 250 18.54 7.13 1.59
C PRO A 250 18.23 6.92 3.08
N GLN A 251 18.19 8.00 3.86
CA GLN A 251 17.94 7.92 5.31
C GLN A 251 16.49 7.64 5.64
N SER A 252 15.55 7.85 4.69
CA SER A 252 14.10 7.67 4.89
C SER A 252 13.54 8.36 6.14
N ILE A 253 14.11 9.53 6.51
CA ILE A 253 13.63 10.37 7.61
C ILE A 253 12.54 11.33 7.12
N ILE A 254 12.75 11.95 5.95
CA ILE A 254 11.71 12.69 5.23
C ILE A 254 10.92 11.69 4.41
N HIS A 255 9.62 11.59 4.69
CA HIS A 255 8.76 10.63 4.01
C HIS A 255 8.19 11.16 2.71
N SER A 256 7.92 12.44 2.62
CA SER A 256 7.58 13.19 1.40
C SER A 256 7.48 14.68 1.73
N PHE A 257 7.32 15.50 0.71
CA PHE A 257 7.06 16.92 0.89
C PHE A 257 6.18 17.48 -0.23
N VAL A 258 5.58 18.64 0.06
CA VAL A 258 4.73 19.39 -0.86
C VAL A 258 5.39 20.75 -1.11
N GLU A 259 5.56 21.08 -2.37
CA GLU A 259 6.01 22.40 -2.81
C GLU A 259 4.77 23.22 -3.20
N PHE A 260 4.65 24.42 -2.66
CA PHE A 260 3.57 25.37 -2.92
C PHE A 260 3.95 26.39 -3.98
N VAL A 261 2.96 27.03 -4.59
CA VAL A 261 3.15 28.01 -5.69
C VAL A 261 3.94 29.26 -5.28
N ASP A 262 4.04 29.56 -3.99
CA ASP A 262 4.87 30.63 -3.45
C ASP A 262 6.35 30.24 -3.24
N GLY A 263 6.72 29.00 -3.61
CA GLY A 263 8.06 28.45 -3.42
C GLY A 263 8.31 27.86 -2.03
N SER A 264 7.33 27.88 -1.12
CA SER A 264 7.46 27.23 0.18
C SER A 264 7.41 25.72 0.04
N VAL A 265 8.21 25.00 0.84
CA VAL A 265 8.21 23.54 0.92
C VAL A 265 7.84 23.09 2.33
N VAL A 266 6.85 22.22 2.44
CA VAL A 266 6.45 21.59 3.70
C VAL A 266 6.75 20.11 3.64
N ALA A 267 7.49 19.60 4.61
CA ALA A 267 7.89 18.19 4.69
C ALA A 267 7.41 17.54 6.00
N GLN A 268 7.05 16.27 5.94
CA GLN A 268 6.83 15.49 7.16
C GLN A 268 8.05 14.59 7.39
N LEU A 269 8.52 14.61 8.64
CA LEU A 269 9.69 13.89 9.09
C LEU A 269 9.33 13.02 10.29
N SER A 270 9.82 11.78 10.29
CA SER A 270 9.81 10.88 11.46
C SER A 270 10.83 9.74 11.24
N PRO A 271 11.22 9.01 12.29
CA PRO A 271 11.89 7.72 12.08
C PRO A 271 11.04 6.79 11.21
N PRO A 272 11.67 5.87 10.44
CA PRO A 272 10.96 4.92 9.57
C PRO A 272 10.21 3.85 10.39
N ASP A 273 9.00 4.21 10.86
CA ASP A 273 8.12 3.35 11.64
C ASP A 273 6.66 3.54 11.22
N MET A 274 6.03 2.46 10.77
CA MET A 274 4.64 2.49 10.29
C MET A 274 3.60 2.83 11.35
N LYS A 275 3.94 2.77 12.64
CA LYS A 275 3.02 3.19 13.71
C LYS A 275 2.65 4.68 13.62
N SER A 276 3.56 5.53 13.13
CA SER A 276 3.27 6.97 12.95
C SER A 276 2.15 7.23 11.94
N PRO A 277 2.23 6.79 10.67
CA PRO A 277 1.17 7.01 9.70
C PRO A 277 -0.12 6.23 10.04
N ILE A 278 -0.01 5.02 10.61
CA ILE A 278 -1.16 4.25 11.09
C ILE A 278 -1.91 5.06 12.16
N GLN A 279 -1.21 5.56 13.19
CA GLN A 279 -1.85 6.34 14.24
C GLN A 279 -2.49 7.60 13.69
N TYR A 280 -1.83 8.31 12.77
CA TYR A 280 -2.41 9.51 12.18
C TYR A 280 -3.71 9.21 11.44
N ALA A 281 -3.77 8.13 10.65
CA ALA A 281 -5.00 7.70 9.98
C ALA A 281 -6.11 7.30 10.98
N LEU A 282 -5.76 6.60 12.07
CA LEU A 282 -6.71 6.19 13.10
C LEU A 282 -7.30 7.38 13.88
N THR A 283 -6.50 8.40 14.16
CA THR A 283 -6.88 9.50 15.07
C THR A 283 -7.26 10.80 14.36
N TRP A 284 -7.07 10.85 13.04
CA TRP A 284 -7.41 12.03 12.24
C TRP A 284 -8.83 12.57 12.54
N PRO A 285 -9.02 13.89 12.65
CA PRO A 285 -8.04 14.97 12.38
C PRO A 285 -7.13 15.35 13.58
N ARG A 286 -7.19 14.62 14.68
CA ARG A 286 -6.43 14.93 15.90
C ARG A 286 -5.03 14.30 15.87
N ARG A 287 -4.06 14.97 16.53
CA ARG A 287 -2.79 14.38 16.88
C ARG A 287 -2.79 14.02 18.35
N LEU A 288 -2.52 12.76 18.67
CA LEU A 288 -2.46 12.23 20.02
C LEU A 288 -1.04 11.69 20.30
N ASP A 289 -0.67 11.57 21.59
CA ASP A 289 0.61 11.00 21.98
C ASP A 289 0.78 9.60 21.35
N GLY A 290 1.94 9.39 20.73
CA GLY A 290 2.20 8.21 19.91
C GLY A 290 3.11 7.19 20.60
N CYS A 291 3.07 5.94 20.10
CA CYS A 291 3.96 4.87 20.52
C CYS A 291 5.14 4.64 19.56
N ALA A 292 5.21 5.37 18.45
CA ALA A 292 6.34 5.34 17.54
C ALA A 292 7.54 6.09 18.13
N PRO A 293 8.78 5.73 17.77
CA PRO A 293 9.96 6.49 18.17
C PRO A 293 9.89 7.95 17.71
N THR A 294 10.45 8.86 18.50
CA THR A 294 10.60 10.27 18.14
C THR A 294 11.93 10.51 17.43
N LEU A 295 11.95 11.48 16.52
CA LEU A 295 13.19 11.88 15.87
C LEU A 295 14.12 12.57 16.87
N ASP A 296 15.34 12.05 17.00
CA ASP A 296 16.40 12.68 17.80
C ASP A 296 17.22 13.62 16.91
N TRP A 297 17.06 14.91 17.10
CA TRP A 297 17.75 15.94 16.32
C TRP A 297 19.27 15.98 16.55
N GLN A 298 19.77 15.40 17.66
CA GLN A 298 21.22 15.34 17.91
C GLN A 298 21.90 14.26 17.08
N THR A 299 21.16 13.21 16.71
CA THR A 299 21.66 12.07 15.95
C THR A 299 21.13 11.99 14.51
N ALA A 300 20.12 12.78 14.17
CA ALA A 300 19.53 12.82 12.82
C ALA A 300 20.56 13.13 11.72
N GLY A 301 21.58 13.92 12.03
CA GLY A 301 22.73 14.15 11.18
C GLY A 301 22.39 14.85 9.87
N ARG A 302 22.87 14.28 8.76
CA ARG A 302 22.71 14.81 7.41
C ARG A 302 21.55 14.16 6.69
N LEU A 303 20.79 14.96 5.94
CA LEU A 303 19.72 14.50 5.06
C LEU A 303 20.17 14.68 3.60
N ASP A 304 20.30 13.59 2.88
CA ASP A 304 20.80 13.57 1.51
C ASP A 304 19.66 13.35 0.52
N PHE A 305 19.76 13.99 -0.65
CA PHE A 305 18.85 13.82 -1.76
C PHE A 305 19.63 13.56 -3.04
N GLU A 306 19.19 12.58 -3.81
CA GLU A 306 19.79 12.20 -5.08
C GLU A 306 18.69 12.12 -6.16
N PRO A 307 19.00 12.47 -7.42
CA PRO A 307 18.05 12.26 -8.51
C PRO A 307 17.85 10.76 -8.75
N VAL A 308 16.67 10.39 -9.26
CA VAL A 308 16.42 9.02 -9.70
C VAL A 308 17.16 8.72 -11.00
N ASP A 309 17.84 7.58 -11.08
CA ASP A 309 18.43 7.06 -12.31
C ASP A 309 17.39 6.24 -13.08
N HIS A 310 16.69 6.89 -14.01
CA HIS A 310 15.63 6.30 -14.81
C HIS A 310 16.09 5.25 -15.84
N ASP A 311 17.38 5.20 -16.15
CA ASP A 311 17.93 4.20 -17.06
C ASP A 311 18.23 2.90 -16.33
N ARG A 312 18.63 3.02 -15.08
CA ARG A 312 18.85 1.87 -14.19
C ARG A 312 17.56 1.35 -13.59
N PHE A 313 16.62 2.22 -13.29
CA PHE A 313 15.31 1.93 -12.68
C PHE A 313 14.15 2.50 -13.52
N PRO A 314 13.75 1.82 -14.59
CA PRO A 314 12.75 2.34 -15.52
C PRO A 314 11.31 2.30 -14.99
N ALA A 315 11.05 1.69 -13.83
CA ALA A 315 9.72 1.48 -13.28
C ALA A 315 8.88 2.78 -13.19
N LEU A 316 9.50 3.92 -12.84
CA LEU A 316 8.79 5.19 -12.75
C LEU A 316 8.27 5.67 -14.12
N LYS A 317 8.98 5.40 -15.21
CA LYS A 317 8.50 5.74 -16.58
C LYS A 317 7.19 5.00 -16.88
N LEU A 318 7.07 3.75 -16.38
CA LEU A 318 5.85 2.97 -16.53
C LEU A 318 4.68 3.55 -15.71
N ALA A 319 4.95 4.08 -14.51
CA ALA A 319 3.91 4.70 -13.69
C ALA A 319 3.27 5.91 -14.38
N TRP A 320 4.07 6.82 -14.91
CA TRP A 320 3.57 7.98 -15.66
C TRP A 320 2.78 7.55 -16.90
N ARG A 321 3.29 6.59 -17.65
CA ARG A 321 2.57 6.00 -18.80
C ARG A 321 1.22 5.40 -18.36
N VAL A 322 1.15 4.69 -17.25
CA VAL A 322 -0.10 4.10 -16.71
C VAL A 322 -1.13 5.19 -16.42
N ILE A 323 -0.72 6.27 -15.76
CA ILE A 323 -1.62 7.39 -15.43
C ILE A 323 -2.12 8.08 -16.73
N GLU A 324 -1.23 8.33 -17.69
CA GLU A 324 -1.57 8.98 -18.95
C GLU A 324 -2.49 8.11 -19.82
N THR A 325 -2.31 6.78 -19.77
CA THR A 325 -3.15 5.83 -20.50
C THR A 325 -4.55 5.73 -19.89
N GLY A 326 -4.64 5.71 -18.55
CA GLY A 326 -5.91 5.58 -17.84
C GLY A 326 -6.58 4.20 -18.00
N GLY A 327 -7.87 4.13 -17.70
CA GLY A 327 -8.66 2.92 -17.81
C GLY A 327 -8.06 1.75 -17.02
N THR A 328 -8.04 0.57 -17.64
CA THR A 328 -7.54 -0.66 -17.01
C THR A 328 -6.01 -0.77 -16.92
N ALA A 329 -5.24 0.26 -17.37
CA ALA A 329 -3.77 0.23 -17.38
C ALA A 329 -3.18 -0.04 -15.98
N GLY A 330 -3.77 0.54 -14.93
CA GLY A 330 -3.34 0.32 -13.54
C GLY A 330 -3.52 -1.13 -13.08
N ALA A 331 -4.64 -1.76 -13.43
CA ALA A 331 -4.90 -3.17 -13.12
C ALA A 331 -3.91 -4.10 -13.87
N ILE A 332 -3.64 -3.82 -15.15
CA ILE A 332 -2.67 -4.57 -15.96
C ILE A 332 -1.26 -4.44 -15.36
N PHE A 333 -0.85 -3.22 -15.02
CA PHE A 333 0.45 -2.94 -14.41
C PHE A 333 0.65 -3.70 -13.09
N ASN A 334 -0.33 -3.62 -12.19
CA ASN A 334 -0.27 -4.27 -10.89
C ASN A 334 -0.22 -5.80 -11.03
N ALA A 335 -1.09 -6.39 -11.83
CA ALA A 335 -1.16 -7.83 -12.04
C ALA A 335 0.13 -8.37 -12.68
N ALA A 336 0.68 -7.68 -13.68
CA ALA A 336 1.93 -8.06 -14.31
C ALA A 336 3.11 -8.00 -13.31
N ASN A 337 3.16 -6.95 -12.48
CA ASN A 337 4.18 -6.83 -11.44
C ASN A 337 4.10 -7.95 -10.41
N GLU A 338 2.91 -8.29 -9.91
CA GLU A 338 2.74 -9.38 -8.94
C GLU A 338 3.28 -10.70 -9.48
N ILE A 339 2.96 -11.08 -10.72
CA ILE A 339 3.43 -12.31 -11.36
C ILE A 339 4.95 -12.28 -11.61
N ALA A 340 5.48 -11.16 -12.07
CA ALA A 340 6.92 -11.03 -12.32
C ALA A 340 7.73 -11.11 -11.00
N VAL A 341 7.24 -10.49 -9.93
CA VAL A 341 7.88 -10.56 -8.61
C VAL A 341 7.80 -11.97 -8.03
N GLU A 342 6.66 -12.66 -8.15
CA GLU A 342 6.52 -14.06 -7.72
C GLU A 342 7.51 -14.96 -8.48
N ALA A 343 7.58 -14.85 -9.80
CA ALA A 343 8.51 -15.61 -10.62
C ALA A 343 9.98 -15.34 -10.26
N PHE A 344 10.35 -14.10 -9.89
CA PHE A 344 11.67 -13.78 -9.39
C PHE A 344 11.95 -14.43 -8.03
N LEU A 345 11.01 -14.34 -7.09
CA LEU A 345 11.16 -14.95 -5.75
C LEU A 345 11.31 -16.48 -5.84
N ASP A 346 10.64 -17.11 -6.81
CA ASP A 346 10.78 -18.53 -7.14
C ASP A 346 12.03 -18.86 -7.98
N ARG A 347 12.89 -17.85 -8.20
CA ARG A 347 14.14 -17.95 -8.99
C ARG A 347 13.92 -18.37 -10.44
N GLY A 348 12.74 -18.08 -10.98
CA GLY A 348 12.35 -18.39 -12.35
C GLY A 348 12.85 -17.39 -13.38
N ILE A 349 13.11 -16.13 -12.96
CA ILE A 349 13.61 -15.05 -13.84
C ILE A 349 14.70 -14.24 -13.15
N PRO A 350 15.62 -13.57 -13.88
CA PRO A 350 16.53 -12.57 -13.34
C PRO A 350 15.76 -11.33 -12.80
N PHE A 351 16.36 -10.63 -11.81
CA PHE A 351 15.77 -9.43 -11.23
C PHE A 351 15.45 -8.35 -12.28
N GLY A 352 16.36 -8.10 -13.21
CA GLY A 352 16.17 -7.10 -14.27
C GLY A 352 15.02 -7.40 -15.23
N MET A 353 14.54 -8.65 -15.28
CA MET A 353 13.39 -9.02 -16.11
C MET A 353 12.04 -8.58 -15.53
N ILE A 354 11.95 -8.26 -14.23
CA ILE A 354 10.67 -7.86 -13.60
C ILE A 354 10.06 -6.67 -14.35
N THR A 355 10.78 -5.57 -14.47
CA THR A 355 10.27 -4.35 -15.13
C THR A 355 10.05 -4.57 -16.64
N THR A 356 10.90 -5.37 -17.28
CA THR A 356 10.78 -5.71 -18.71
C THR A 356 9.48 -6.48 -18.98
N ILE A 357 9.14 -7.46 -18.15
CA ILE A 357 7.89 -8.23 -18.28
C ILE A 357 6.68 -7.31 -18.09
N VAL A 358 6.70 -6.44 -17.08
CA VAL A 358 5.60 -5.47 -16.87
C VAL A 358 5.40 -4.57 -18.08
N GLU A 359 6.48 -4.05 -18.65
CA GLU A 359 6.45 -3.22 -19.86
C GLU A 359 5.86 -3.99 -21.05
N GLN A 360 6.33 -5.21 -21.32
CA GLN A 360 5.83 -6.05 -22.42
C GLN A 360 4.35 -6.40 -22.25
N VAL A 361 3.89 -6.65 -21.03
CA VAL A 361 2.46 -6.89 -20.76
C VAL A 361 1.62 -5.65 -21.07
N LEU A 362 2.08 -4.47 -20.62
CA LEU A 362 1.42 -3.19 -20.93
C LEU A 362 1.38 -2.89 -22.43
N ASP A 363 2.40 -3.31 -23.19
CA ASP A 363 2.46 -3.14 -24.65
C ASP A 363 1.51 -4.09 -25.39
N SER A 364 1.25 -5.26 -24.82
CA SER A 364 0.51 -6.34 -25.50
C SER A 364 -1.00 -6.34 -25.24
N ILE A 365 -1.48 -5.60 -24.25
CA ILE A 365 -2.89 -5.60 -23.84
C ILE A 365 -3.51 -4.24 -24.09
N GLU A 366 -4.60 -4.22 -24.85
CA GLU A 366 -5.41 -3.02 -25.04
C GLU A 366 -6.14 -2.65 -23.75
N THR A 367 -6.04 -1.39 -23.35
CA THR A 367 -6.74 -0.85 -22.19
C THR A 367 -8.17 -0.46 -22.54
N VAL A 368 -9.09 -0.65 -21.60
CA VAL A 368 -10.49 -0.24 -21.73
C VAL A 368 -10.87 0.71 -20.59
N PRO A 369 -11.87 1.60 -20.77
CA PRO A 369 -12.39 2.43 -19.68
C PRO A 369 -12.91 1.56 -18.52
N VAL A 370 -12.72 2.00 -17.29
CA VAL A 370 -13.23 1.30 -16.11
C VAL A 370 -14.65 1.77 -15.82
N ALA A 371 -15.63 0.95 -16.16
CA ALA A 371 -17.04 1.17 -15.82
C ALA A 371 -17.50 0.35 -14.62
N SER A 372 -16.83 -0.76 -14.33
CA SER A 372 -17.20 -1.70 -13.27
C SER A 372 -15.98 -2.43 -12.71
N LEU A 373 -16.19 -3.07 -11.54
CA LEU A 373 -15.19 -3.98 -10.94
C LEU A 373 -14.86 -5.16 -11.87
N GLN A 374 -15.81 -5.57 -12.72
CA GLN A 374 -15.61 -6.66 -13.68
C GLN A 374 -14.56 -6.32 -14.75
N ASP A 375 -14.50 -5.07 -15.20
CA ASP A 375 -13.48 -4.61 -16.17
C ASP A 375 -12.08 -4.74 -15.58
N ILE A 376 -11.93 -4.38 -14.31
CA ILE A 376 -10.67 -4.53 -13.55
C ILE A 376 -10.27 -5.99 -13.44
N TYR A 377 -11.19 -6.87 -13.06
CA TYR A 377 -10.90 -8.31 -12.92
C TYR A 377 -10.53 -8.97 -14.24
N GLN A 378 -11.21 -8.62 -15.32
CA GLN A 378 -10.87 -9.15 -16.64
C GLN A 378 -9.47 -8.72 -17.07
N ALA A 379 -9.14 -7.44 -16.91
CA ALA A 379 -7.82 -6.91 -17.22
C ALA A 379 -6.71 -7.55 -16.36
N ASP A 380 -6.94 -7.70 -15.05
CA ASP A 380 -6.04 -8.38 -14.12
C ASP A 380 -5.79 -9.83 -14.56
N GLN A 381 -6.84 -10.59 -14.88
CA GLN A 381 -6.73 -11.99 -15.29
C GLN A 381 -5.96 -12.15 -16.60
N VAL A 382 -6.24 -11.30 -17.59
CA VAL A 382 -5.52 -11.31 -18.89
C VAL A 382 -4.05 -10.97 -18.66
N ALA A 383 -3.75 -9.95 -17.85
CA ALA A 383 -2.39 -9.53 -17.55
C ALA A 383 -1.60 -10.61 -16.81
N ARG A 384 -2.20 -11.28 -15.81
CA ARG A 384 -1.58 -12.44 -15.11
C ARG A 384 -1.26 -13.56 -16.08
N THR A 385 -2.18 -13.88 -16.97
CA THR A 385 -1.98 -14.93 -17.98
C THR A 385 -0.84 -14.59 -18.92
N GLN A 386 -0.77 -13.36 -19.39
CA GLN A 386 0.28 -12.88 -20.31
C GLN A 386 1.65 -12.81 -19.62
N ALA A 387 1.70 -12.26 -18.40
CA ALA A 387 2.92 -12.24 -17.59
C ALA A 387 3.46 -13.64 -17.32
N GLY A 388 2.58 -14.60 -16.97
CA GLY A 388 2.95 -16.01 -16.74
C GLY A 388 3.53 -16.69 -17.98
N LYS A 389 3.08 -16.35 -19.20
CA LYS A 389 3.71 -16.84 -20.44
C LYS A 389 5.12 -16.26 -20.61
N LEU A 390 5.29 -14.94 -20.44
CA LEU A 390 6.58 -14.28 -20.57
C LEU A 390 7.61 -14.78 -19.55
N THR A 391 7.21 -15.04 -18.31
CA THR A 391 8.10 -15.65 -17.30
C THR A 391 8.56 -17.04 -17.70
N THR A 392 7.68 -17.86 -18.26
CA THR A 392 8.01 -19.22 -18.73
C THR A 392 8.96 -19.20 -19.95
N GLU A 393 8.75 -18.30 -20.91
CA GLU A 393 9.60 -18.13 -22.09
C GLU A 393 11.03 -17.68 -21.69
N SER A 394 11.14 -16.80 -20.70
CA SER A 394 12.42 -16.36 -20.13
C SER A 394 13.23 -17.52 -19.52
N LEU A 395 12.56 -18.45 -18.84
CA LEU A 395 13.19 -19.67 -18.31
C LEU A 395 13.78 -20.56 -19.42
N VAL A 396 13.03 -20.74 -20.51
CA VAL A 396 13.46 -21.58 -21.63
C VAL A 396 14.66 -20.97 -22.38
N SER A 397 14.69 -19.65 -22.51
CA SER A 397 15.79 -18.94 -23.17
C SER A 397 17.10 -18.93 -22.36
N SER A 398 17.01 -18.85 -21.03
CA SER A 398 18.16 -18.88 -20.11
C SER A 398 18.76 -20.30 -19.93
N SER A 399 18.00 -21.34 -20.22
CA SER A 399 18.42 -22.75 -20.11
C SER A 399 19.09 -23.30 -21.38
N ARG A 400 19.13 -22.55 -22.49
CA ARG A 400 19.90 -22.95 -23.71
C ARG A 400 21.36 -22.61 -23.51
N PRO A 401 22.29 -23.62 -23.48
CA PRO A 401 23.73 -23.35 -23.48
C PRO A 401 24.07 -22.56 -24.75
N SER A 402 24.86 -21.48 -24.59
CA SER A 402 25.45 -20.76 -25.71
C SER A 402 26.31 -21.75 -26.53
N LEU A 403 25.78 -22.15 -27.67
CA LEU A 403 26.54 -22.85 -28.69
C LEU A 403 27.49 -21.83 -29.33
N THR A 404 28.68 -21.70 -28.75
CA THR A 404 29.85 -21.10 -29.41
C THR A 404 31.00 -22.09 -29.41
#